data_d2fc9234cb3241a2f9c66fee99403350
#
_entry.id   d2fc9234cb3241a2f9c66fee99403350
#
_cell.length_a   1.000
_cell.length_b   1.000
_cell.length_c   1.000
_cell.angle_alpha   90.00
_cell.angle_beta   90.00
_cell.angle_gamma   90.00
#
_symmetry.space_group_name_H-M   'P 1'
#
loop_
_entity.id
_entity.type
_entity.pdbx_description
1 polymer ?
#
loop_
_entity_poly.entity_id
_entity_poly.type
_entity_poly.pdbx_seq_one_letter_code
_entity_poly.pdbx_strand_id
1 'polypeptide(L)'
;DVAPSRGLGDVYKRQILNPANGAPITVPSQDMVLGLYYITKLRPGSKGEGLTFYGPEEAIIAYNEKRVDIHAPIKVVVKDLNANGELEKKMVETSVGRVIVNEIIPEEVGYFNDIISKKTLRGIITDVIKTVGVARACEFLDGIKNLGYRMAYVGGLSFNLGDIIIPEEKEELVRRGNEEVERIANDYGMGFITDNERYNQVIDTWTHVNNDLSKVLMKTMKEADQGFNAVYMMLDSGARGSAGQISQLSGMRGLMAKPQKAGAEGAQIIENPILSNFKEGMSVLELSLIHISEPTRRSYIS
;
A
#
# COMPACT_ATOMS: atom_id res chain seq x y z
N ASP A 1 -10.33 -37.76 27.14
CA ASP A 1 -9.11 -36.93 27.39
C ASP A 1 -9.01 -35.89 26.28
N VAL A 2 -9.58 -34.72 26.54
CA VAL A 2 -9.42 -33.56 25.65
C VAL A 2 -8.08 -32.92 26.04
N ALA A 3 -7.09 -33.03 25.15
CA ALA A 3 -5.78 -32.51 25.38
C ALA A 3 -5.84 -31.01 25.79
N PRO A 4 -5.17 -30.58 26.88
CA PRO A 4 -5.19 -29.19 27.37
C PRO A 4 -4.79 -28.15 26.33
N SER A 5 -4.05 -28.55 25.31
CA SER A 5 -3.61 -27.70 24.18
C SER A 5 -4.74 -27.22 23.28
N ARG A 6 -5.91 -27.93 23.20
CA ARG A 6 -7.04 -27.50 22.37
C ARG A 6 -7.77 -26.32 23.01
N GLY A 7 -7.95 -26.31 24.34
CA GLY A 7 -8.60 -25.18 25.05
C GLY A 7 -7.79 -23.89 24.96
N LEU A 8 -6.47 -23.96 25.07
CA LEU A 8 -5.57 -22.81 24.89
C LEU A 8 -5.58 -22.29 23.44
N GLY A 9 -5.60 -23.17 22.46
CA GLY A 9 -5.67 -22.79 21.04
C GLY A 9 -6.97 -22.03 20.70
N ASP A 10 -8.10 -22.39 21.31
CA ASP A 10 -9.37 -21.70 21.10
C ASP A 10 -9.43 -20.35 21.83
N VAL A 11 -8.81 -20.23 23.01
CA VAL A 11 -8.65 -18.94 23.72
C VAL A 11 -7.78 -17.99 22.89
N TYR A 12 -6.66 -18.46 22.35
CA TYR A 12 -5.79 -17.66 21.49
C TYR A 12 -6.49 -17.16 20.23
N LYS A 13 -7.34 -17.97 19.61
CA LYS A 13 -8.10 -17.59 18.41
C LYS A 13 -9.16 -16.54 18.70
N ARG A 14 -9.62 -16.39 19.94
CA ARG A 14 -10.63 -15.41 20.36
C ARG A 14 -10.04 -14.13 20.95
N GLN A 15 -8.72 -14.04 21.09
CA GLN A 15 -8.08 -12.83 21.59
C GLN A 15 -8.02 -11.74 20.52
N ILE A 16 -8.45 -10.54 20.88
CA ILE A 16 -8.38 -9.35 20.01
C ILE A 16 -6.99 -8.72 20.07
N LEU A 17 -6.32 -8.82 21.22
CA LEU A 17 -5.01 -8.24 21.46
C LEU A 17 -3.94 -9.34 21.53
N ASN A 18 -2.77 -9.04 20.97
CA ASN A 18 -1.62 -9.91 21.06
C ASN A 18 -1.03 -9.85 22.49
N PRO A 19 -0.94 -10.98 23.20
CA PRO A 19 -0.42 -11.00 24.58
C PRO A 19 1.05 -10.59 24.68
N ALA A 20 1.84 -10.70 23.61
CA ALA A 20 3.26 -10.35 23.63
C ALA A 20 3.51 -8.83 23.63
N ASN A 21 2.69 -8.05 22.93
CA ASN A 21 2.92 -6.61 22.75
C ASN A 21 1.65 -5.74 22.86
N GLY A 22 0.49 -6.32 23.19
CA GLY A 22 -0.76 -5.61 23.33
C GLY A 22 -1.33 -5.01 22.03
N ALA A 23 -0.72 -5.31 20.88
CA ALA A 23 -1.19 -4.79 19.60
C ALA A 23 -2.46 -5.53 19.13
N PRO A 24 -3.41 -4.87 18.43
CA PRO A 24 -4.58 -5.54 17.90
C PRO A 24 -4.20 -6.56 16.83
N ILE A 25 -4.73 -7.78 16.97
CA ILE A 25 -4.56 -8.88 16.00
C ILE A 25 -5.63 -8.77 14.91
N THR A 26 -6.87 -8.45 15.31
CA THR A 26 -8.01 -8.30 14.41
C THR A 26 -7.97 -6.93 13.76
N VAL A 27 -7.27 -6.83 12.62
CA VAL A 27 -7.19 -5.60 11.83
C VAL A 27 -7.83 -5.88 10.47
N PRO A 28 -8.75 -5.01 9.99
CA PRO A 28 -9.28 -5.10 8.65
C PRO A 28 -8.17 -5.17 7.60
N SER A 29 -8.41 -5.89 6.52
CA SER A 29 -7.43 -6.11 5.44
C SER A 29 -8.09 -6.10 4.07
N GLN A 30 -7.29 -6.04 3.02
CA GLN A 30 -7.73 -6.14 1.63
C GLN A 30 -8.84 -5.12 1.29
N ASP A 31 -9.97 -5.60 0.78
CA ASP A 31 -11.07 -4.76 0.29
C ASP A 31 -11.69 -3.87 1.36
N MET A 32 -11.68 -4.31 2.63
CA MET A 32 -12.12 -3.47 3.75
C MET A 32 -11.28 -2.19 3.87
N VAL A 33 -9.95 -2.34 3.81
CA VAL A 33 -9.02 -1.20 3.89
C VAL A 33 -9.11 -0.35 2.62
N LEU A 34 -9.21 -0.99 1.45
CA LEU A 34 -9.29 -0.29 0.18
C LEU A 34 -10.54 0.58 0.08
N GLY A 35 -11.70 0.08 0.51
CA GLY A 35 -12.94 0.83 0.54
C GLY A 35 -12.89 2.04 1.46
N LEU A 36 -12.32 1.88 2.66
CA LEU A 36 -12.13 2.99 3.61
C LEU A 36 -11.12 4.02 3.11
N TYR A 37 -10.02 3.57 2.50
CA TYR A 37 -9.04 4.45 1.88
C TYR A 37 -9.68 5.27 0.77
N TYR A 38 -10.46 4.63 -0.11
CA TYR A 38 -11.13 5.29 -1.22
C TYR A 38 -12.02 6.44 -0.73
N ILE A 39 -12.91 6.20 0.22
CA ILE A 39 -13.86 7.23 0.68
C ILE A 39 -13.22 8.36 1.49
N THR A 40 -12.07 8.11 2.14
CA THR A 40 -11.38 9.14 2.93
C THR A 40 -10.44 10.01 2.11
N LYS A 41 -10.22 9.66 0.84
CA LYS A 41 -9.39 10.43 -0.07
C LYS A 41 -10.13 11.66 -0.61
N LEU A 42 -9.44 12.81 -0.66
CA LEU A 42 -9.97 14.05 -1.20
C LEU A 42 -9.70 14.15 -2.71
N ARG A 43 -10.67 14.70 -3.43
CA ARG A 43 -10.55 15.01 -4.87
C ARG A 43 -10.92 16.46 -5.11
N PRO A 44 -9.95 17.36 -5.27
CA PRO A 44 -10.22 18.74 -5.65
C PRO A 44 -10.96 18.83 -7.00
N GLY A 45 -11.82 19.80 -7.16
CA GLY A 45 -12.63 19.95 -8.36
C GLY A 45 -13.89 19.08 -8.42
N SER A 46 -14.20 18.34 -7.35
CA SER A 46 -15.42 17.52 -7.27
C SER A 46 -16.66 18.35 -7.02
N LYS A 47 -17.82 17.83 -7.44
CA LYS A 47 -19.11 18.49 -7.27
C LYS A 47 -19.40 18.78 -5.79
N GLY A 48 -19.74 20.02 -5.46
CA GLY A 48 -20.05 20.45 -4.10
C GLY A 48 -18.84 20.88 -3.26
N GLU A 49 -17.68 21.10 -3.88
CA GLU A 49 -16.51 21.64 -3.23
C GLU A 49 -16.80 22.99 -2.55
N GLY A 50 -16.29 23.18 -1.34
CA GLY A 50 -16.41 24.42 -0.58
C GLY A 50 -17.74 24.64 0.12
N LEU A 51 -18.71 23.75 -0.02
CA LEU A 51 -19.98 23.86 0.70
C LEU A 51 -19.78 23.70 2.21
N THR A 52 -20.57 24.43 2.98
CA THR A 52 -20.52 24.43 4.43
C THR A 52 -21.81 23.84 5.00
N PHE A 53 -21.66 22.93 5.97
CA PHE A 53 -22.78 22.22 6.63
C PHE A 53 -22.73 22.44 8.13
N TYR A 54 -23.90 22.55 8.75
CA TYR A 54 -24.03 22.74 10.19
C TYR A 54 -23.87 21.44 11.02
N GLY A 55 -23.84 20.29 10.34
CA GLY A 55 -23.65 19.00 10.99
C GLY A 55 -23.36 17.86 10.02
N PRO A 56 -22.89 16.70 10.56
CA PRO A 56 -22.62 15.51 9.76
C PRO A 56 -23.85 15.01 8.98
N GLU A 57 -25.02 15.01 9.61
CA GLU A 57 -26.28 14.53 9.03
C GLU A 57 -26.65 15.33 7.75
N GLU A 58 -26.52 16.65 7.79
CA GLU A 58 -26.80 17.53 6.64
C GLU A 58 -25.87 17.20 5.46
N ALA A 59 -24.59 16.95 5.70
CA ALA A 59 -23.64 16.56 4.67
C ALA A 59 -23.98 15.20 4.05
N ILE A 60 -24.44 14.24 4.84
CA ILE A 60 -24.88 12.92 4.38
C ILE A 60 -26.17 13.03 3.54
N ILE A 61 -27.12 13.85 3.95
CA ILE A 61 -28.34 14.11 3.18
C ILE A 61 -28.00 14.74 1.82
N ALA A 62 -27.12 15.75 1.80
CA ALA A 62 -26.65 16.39 0.56
C ALA A 62 -25.95 15.42 -0.40
N TYR A 63 -25.21 14.45 0.15
CA TYR A 63 -24.60 13.35 -0.62
C TYR A 63 -25.67 12.42 -1.21
N ASN A 64 -26.64 12.00 -0.43
CA ASN A 64 -27.73 11.14 -0.88
C ASN A 64 -28.57 11.80 -1.97
N GLU A 65 -28.77 13.14 -1.90
CA GLU A 65 -29.41 13.94 -2.95
C GLU A 65 -28.52 14.21 -4.17
N LYS A 66 -27.27 13.68 -4.17
CA LYS A 66 -26.28 13.88 -5.24
C LYS A 66 -25.92 15.36 -5.48
N ARG A 67 -26.03 16.19 -4.44
CA ARG A 67 -25.58 17.60 -4.49
C ARG A 67 -24.08 17.72 -4.26
N VAL A 68 -23.51 16.80 -3.47
CA VAL A 68 -22.09 16.75 -3.10
C VAL A 68 -21.53 15.38 -3.46
N ASP A 69 -20.29 15.34 -3.94
CA ASP A 69 -19.55 14.10 -4.16
C ASP A 69 -18.90 13.63 -2.83
N ILE A 70 -18.71 12.31 -2.71
CA ILE A 70 -18.12 11.70 -1.52
C ILE A 70 -16.69 12.19 -1.24
N HIS A 71 -15.94 12.56 -2.29
CA HIS A 71 -14.55 13.03 -2.26
C HIS A 71 -14.40 14.55 -2.18
N ALA A 72 -15.51 15.29 -2.28
CA ALA A 72 -15.48 16.75 -2.32
C ALA A 72 -14.98 17.34 -0.99
N PRO A 73 -14.02 18.29 -1.02
CA PRO A 73 -13.64 19.05 0.17
C PRO A 73 -14.80 19.95 0.59
N ILE A 74 -15.29 19.74 1.82
CA ILE A 74 -16.40 20.48 2.43
C ILE A 74 -16.03 20.98 3.82
N LYS A 75 -16.80 21.92 4.35
CA LYS A 75 -16.69 22.41 5.72
C LYS A 75 -17.88 21.92 6.53
N VAL A 76 -17.60 21.21 7.63
CA VAL A 76 -18.65 20.66 8.48
C VAL A 76 -18.36 21.03 9.94
N VAL A 77 -19.40 21.39 10.69
CA VAL A 77 -19.31 21.53 12.14
C VAL A 77 -19.42 20.16 12.78
N VAL A 78 -18.33 19.70 13.37
CA VAL A 78 -18.22 18.40 14.04
C VAL A 78 -17.96 18.57 15.52
N LYS A 79 -18.29 17.54 16.30
CA LYS A 79 -17.86 17.42 17.70
C LYS A 79 -16.46 16.83 17.72
N ASP A 80 -15.52 17.52 18.31
CA ASP A 80 -14.14 17.06 18.45
C ASP A 80 -13.67 17.25 19.88
N LEU A 81 -12.68 16.47 20.31
CA LEU A 81 -12.12 16.58 21.65
C LEU A 81 -11.18 17.79 21.72
N ASN A 82 -11.41 18.68 22.68
CA ASN A 82 -10.49 19.76 22.99
C ASN A 82 -9.28 19.26 23.82
N ALA A 83 -8.31 20.12 24.07
CA ALA A 83 -7.10 19.79 24.85
C ALA A 83 -7.41 19.29 26.29
N ASN A 84 -8.60 19.56 26.81
CA ASN A 84 -9.05 19.15 28.13
C ASN A 84 -9.82 17.82 28.11
N GLY A 85 -10.04 17.22 26.92
CA GLY A 85 -10.83 15.98 26.77
C GLY A 85 -12.33 16.20 26.77
N GLU A 86 -12.83 17.42 26.58
CA GLU A 86 -14.24 17.74 26.48
C GLU A 86 -14.65 17.86 25.00
N LEU A 87 -15.89 17.43 24.67
CA LEU A 87 -16.44 17.55 23.32
C LEU A 87 -16.82 19.00 23.01
N GLU A 88 -16.18 19.58 22.02
CA GLU A 88 -16.44 20.93 21.54
C GLU A 88 -16.87 20.91 20.07
N LYS A 89 -17.77 21.80 19.67
CA LYS A 89 -18.15 21.99 18.28
C LYS A 89 -17.11 22.82 17.54
N LYS A 90 -16.51 22.21 16.53
CA LYS A 90 -15.50 22.85 15.71
C LYS A 90 -15.84 22.74 14.24
N MET A 91 -15.59 23.81 13.48
CA MET A 91 -15.67 23.74 12.01
C MET A 91 -14.38 23.14 11.46
N VAL A 92 -14.50 22.05 10.72
CA VAL A 92 -13.37 21.30 10.15
C VAL A 92 -13.54 21.18 8.64
N GLU A 93 -12.44 21.37 7.91
CA GLU A 93 -12.38 21.02 6.48
C GLU A 93 -12.19 19.52 6.34
N THR A 94 -13.14 18.86 5.67
CA THR A 94 -13.21 17.39 5.59
C THR A 94 -13.87 16.97 4.28
N SER A 95 -14.21 15.70 4.12
CA SER A 95 -15.06 15.19 3.04
C SER A 95 -16.26 14.43 3.58
N VAL A 96 -17.28 14.24 2.73
CA VAL A 96 -18.45 13.43 3.12
C VAL A 96 -18.03 12.00 3.49
N GLY A 97 -17.06 11.41 2.77
CA GLY A 97 -16.55 10.08 3.09
C GLY A 97 -15.92 9.98 4.48
N ARG A 98 -15.18 11.00 4.91
CA ARG A 98 -14.63 11.06 6.27
C ARG A 98 -15.73 11.25 7.33
N VAL A 99 -16.75 12.03 7.02
CA VAL A 99 -17.90 12.20 7.89
C VAL A 99 -18.61 10.84 8.13
N ILE A 100 -18.84 10.06 7.07
CA ILE A 100 -19.47 8.73 7.15
C ILE A 100 -18.62 7.76 7.99
N VAL A 101 -17.30 7.81 7.88
CA VAL A 101 -16.42 6.97 8.71
C VAL A 101 -16.51 7.36 10.19
N ASN A 102 -16.53 8.67 10.48
CA ASN A 102 -16.61 9.16 11.86
C ASN A 102 -17.96 8.88 12.53
N GLU A 103 -19.02 8.57 11.77
CA GLU A 103 -20.28 8.10 12.34
C GLU A 103 -20.14 6.75 13.06
N ILE A 104 -19.16 5.93 12.63
CA ILE A 104 -18.88 4.62 13.24
C ILE A 104 -17.83 4.72 14.35
N ILE A 105 -16.95 5.69 14.30
CA ILE A 105 -15.93 5.92 15.34
C ILE A 105 -16.61 6.45 16.59
N PRO A 106 -16.37 5.86 17.79
CA PRO A 106 -16.92 6.38 19.03
C PRO A 106 -16.49 7.82 19.30
N GLU A 107 -17.44 8.68 19.72
CA GLU A 107 -17.18 10.12 19.99
C GLU A 107 -16.05 10.34 21.00
N GLU A 108 -15.84 9.39 21.92
CA GLU A 108 -14.81 9.45 22.96
C GLU A 108 -13.38 9.36 22.43
N VAL A 109 -13.18 8.97 21.17
CA VAL A 109 -11.85 8.90 20.51
C VAL A 109 -11.51 10.22 19.81
N GLY A 110 -12.52 11.06 19.50
CA GLY A 110 -12.37 12.29 18.75
C GLY A 110 -12.60 12.13 17.25
N TYR A 111 -12.58 13.26 16.53
CA TYR A 111 -12.82 13.29 15.09
C TYR A 111 -11.57 12.95 14.28
N PHE A 112 -11.64 11.92 13.45
CA PHE A 112 -10.53 11.50 12.58
C PHE A 112 -10.66 12.14 11.19
N ASN A 113 -9.66 12.96 10.78
CA ASN A 113 -9.68 13.72 9.54
C ASN A 113 -8.54 13.43 8.57
N ASP A 114 -7.95 12.24 8.63
CA ASP A 114 -6.89 11.82 7.72
C ASP A 114 -7.34 10.69 6.78
N ILE A 115 -6.46 10.34 5.84
CA ILE A 115 -6.67 9.19 4.96
C ILE A 115 -6.48 7.89 5.76
N ILE A 116 -7.44 6.99 5.65
CA ILE A 116 -7.38 5.70 6.33
C ILE A 116 -6.59 4.70 5.50
N SER A 117 -5.35 4.44 5.93
CA SER A 117 -4.52 3.34 5.48
C SER A 117 -4.57 2.18 6.49
N LYS A 118 -4.01 1.03 6.13
CA LYS A 118 -3.88 -0.10 7.07
C LYS A 118 -3.12 0.26 8.35
N LYS A 119 -2.13 1.16 8.24
CA LYS A 119 -1.33 1.63 9.38
C LYS A 119 -2.14 2.56 10.28
N THR A 120 -2.82 3.55 9.72
CA THR A 120 -3.65 4.50 10.48
C THR A 120 -4.83 3.80 11.13
N LEU A 121 -5.47 2.85 10.43
CA LEU A 121 -6.56 2.06 10.98
C LEU A 121 -6.14 1.25 12.21
N ARG A 122 -4.94 0.67 12.20
CA ARG A 122 -4.40 -0.02 13.38
C ARG A 122 -4.24 0.93 14.57
N GLY A 123 -3.82 2.17 14.35
CA GLY A 123 -3.76 3.22 15.36
C GLY A 123 -5.14 3.50 15.96
N ILE A 124 -6.13 3.79 15.11
CA ILE A 124 -7.52 4.06 15.52
C ILE A 124 -8.08 2.90 16.34
N ILE A 125 -7.90 1.65 15.92
CA ILE A 125 -8.36 0.46 16.66
C ILE A 125 -7.71 0.40 18.05
N THR A 126 -6.41 0.69 18.14
CA THR A 126 -5.70 0.71 19.42
C THR A 126 -6.26 1.77 20.37
N ASP A 127 -6.56 2.95 19.85
CA ASP A 127 -7.11 4.06 20.64
C ASP A 127 -8.55 3.78 21.05
N VAL A 128 -9.37 3.22 20.15
CA VAL A 128 -10.75 2.76 20.49
C VAL A 128 -10.71 1.72 21.61
N ILE A 129 -9.84 0.71 21.53
CA ILE A 129 -9.77 -0.33 22.57
C ILE A 129 -9.36 0.26 23.93
N LYS A 130 -8.43 1.22 23.95
CA LYS A 130 -7.98 1.89 25.16
C LYS A 130 -9.05 2.77 25.80
N THR A 131 -9.82 3.48 24.96
CA THR A 131 -10.80 4.49 25.43
C THR A 131 -12.12 3.85 25.82
N VAL A 132 -12.72 3.02 24.95
CA VAL A 132 -14.07 2.49 25.15
C VAL A 132 -14.13 1.01 25.54
N GLY A 133 -12.97 0.35 25.58
CA GLY A 133 -12.87 -1.07 25.96
C GLY A 133 -13.22 -2.03 24.83
N VAL A 134 -13.00 -3.35 25.11
CA VAL A 134 -13.06 -4.41 24.10
C VAL A 134 -14.44 -4.63 23.52
N ALA A 135 -15.51 -4.54 24.32
CA ALA A 135 -16.87 -4.83 23.85
C ALA A 135 -17.33 -3.86 22.77
N ARG A 136 -17.23 -2.54 23.01
CA ARG A 136 -17.57 -1.50 22.03
C ARG A 136 -16.59 -1.48 20.85
N ALA A 137 -15.33 -1.87 21.07
CA ALA A 137 -14.37 -2.04 19.98
C ALA A 137 -14.76 -3.15 19.00
N CYS A 138 -15.44 -4.21 19.45
CA CYS A 138 -15.99 -5.24 18.56
C CYS A 138 -17.11 -4.69 17.66
N GLU A 139 -18.02 -3.89 18.20
CA GLU A 139 -19.08 -3.22 17.43
C GLU A 139 -18.49 -2.27 16.39
N PHE A 140 -17.47 -1.49 16.79
CA PHE A 140 -16.71 -0.64 15.88
C PHE A 140 -16.05 -1.43 14.75
N LEU A 141 -15.40 -2.55 15.06
CA LEU A 141 -14.74 -3.40 14.05
C LEU A 141 -15.75 -4.00 13.06
N ASP A 142 -16.93 -4.40 13.53
CA ASP A 142 -18.00 -4.88 12.65
C ASP A 142 -18.57 -3.77 11.78
N GLY A 143 -18.74 -2.56 12.33
CA GLY A 143 -19.15 -1.37 11.59
C GLY A 143 -18.16 -1.02 10.48
N ILE A 144 -16.87 -0.94 10.80
CA ILE A 144 -15.78 -0.64 9.86
C ILE A 144 -15.67 -1.72 8.77
N LYS A 145 -15.79 -2.99 9.12
CA LYS A 145 -15.81 -4.10 8.14
C LYS A 145 -16.95 -3.92 7.14
N ASN A 146 -18.15 -3.72 7.62
CA ASN A 146 -19.35 -3.59 6.79
C ASN A 146 -19.28 -2.34 5.89
N LEU A 147 -18.83 -1.20 6.45
CA LEU A 147 -18.62 0.03 5.70
C LEU A 147 -17.55 -0.16 4.61
N GLY A 148 -16.41 -0.77 4.96
CA GLY A 148 -15.31 -1.00 4.03
C GLY A 148 -15.74 -1.84 2.83
N TYR A 149 -16.42 -2.95 3.03
CA TYR A 149 -16.95 -3.77 1.94
C TYR A 149 -18.01 -3.04 1.10
N ARG A 150 -18.94 -2.35 1.76
CA ARG A 150 -19.96 -1.57 1.07
C ARG A 150 -19.34 -0.51 0.17
N MET A 151 -18.33 0.21 0.67
CA MET A 151 -17.69 1.29 -0.07
C MET A 151 -16.76 0.79 -1.18
N ALA A 152 -16.11 -0.35 -0.99
CA ALA A 152 -15.35 -1.01 -2.07
C ALA A 152 -16.29 -1.46 -3.22
N TYR A 153 -17.47 -1.97 -2.88
CA TYR A 153 -18.48 -2.36 -3.87
C TYR A 153 -19.07 -1.14 -4.60
N VAL A 154 -19.48 -0.10 -3.86
CA VAL A 154 -20.07 1.12 -4.45
C VAL A 154 -19.05 1.88 -5.29
N GLY A 155 -17.78 1.92 -4.85
CA GLY A 155 -16.70 2.55 -5.58
C GLY A 155 -16.30 1.81 -6.85
N GLY A 156 -16.73 0.54 -7.05
CA GLY A 156 -16.41 -0.26 -8.22
C GLY A 156 -14.90 -0.43 -8.44
N LEU A 157 -14.14 -0.60 -7.35
CA LEU A 157 -12.69 -0.61 -7.37
C LEU A 157 -12.17 -1.84 -8.11
N SER A 158 -11.70 -1.64 -9.32
CA SER A 158 -11.07 -2.63 -10.18
C SER A 158 -9.85 -2.03 -10.86
N PHE A 159 -8.99 -2.85 -11.41
CA PHE A 159 -7.83 -2.41 -12.17
C PHE A 159 -7.70 -3.20 -13.47
N ASN A 160 -7.08 -2.60 -14.45
CA ASN A 160 -6.78 -3.21 -15.73
C ASN A 160 -5.29 -3.02 -16.07
N LEU A 161 -4.85 -3.62 -17.18
CA LEU A 161 -3.46 -3.51 -17.61
C LEU A 161 -3.09 -2.06 -18.02
N GLY A 162 -4.07 -1.23 -18.39
CA GLY A 162 -3.87 0.18 -18.69
C GLY A 162 -3.48 1.03 -17.49
N ASP A 163 -3.98 0.68 -16.30
CA ASP A 163 -3.71 1.40 -15.04
C ASP A 163 -2.26 1.25 -14.56
N ILE A 164 -1.53 0.26 -15.12
CA ILE A 164 -0.11 0.07 -14.89
C ILE A 164 0.64 1.02 -15.83
N ILE A 165 1.14 2.13 -15.30
CA ILE A 165 1.83 3.17 -16.06
C ILE A 165 3.33 2.84 -16.09
N ILE A 166 3.92 2.87 -17.29
CA ILE A 166 5.37 2.77 -17.47
C ILE A 166 5.91 4.19 -17.56
N PRO A 167 6.88 4.58 -16.69
CA PRO A 167 7.48 5.92 -16.77
C PRO A 167 8.23 6.13 -18.07
N GLU A 168 8.08 7.30 -18.68
CA GLU A 168 8.81 7.67 -19.91
C GLU A 168 10.34 7.75 -19.67
N GLU A 169 10.73 8.11 -18.44
CA GLU A 169 12.14 8.21 -18.03
C GLU A 169 12.85 6.85 -17.94
N LYS A 170 12.13 5.73 -18.06
CA LYS A 170 12.71 4.38 -17.98
C LYS A 170 13.82 4.17 -18.99
N GLU A 171 13.57 4.52 -20.25
CA GLU A 171 14.54 4.32 -21.34
C GLU A 171 15.83 5.10 -21.11
N GLU A 172 15.71 6.34 -20.64
CA GLU A 172 16.85 7.19 -20.33
C GLU A 172 17.68 6.67 -19.15
N LEU A 173 17.02 6.20 -18.08
CA LEU A 173 17.70 5.62 -16.93
C LEU A 173 18.44 4.33 -17.28
N VAL A 174 17.82 3.48 -18.09
CA VAL A 174 18.44 2.23 -18.58
C VAL A 174 19.61 2.54 -19.51
N ARG A 175 19.48 3.52 -20.41
CA ARG A 175 20.57 3.94 -21.30
C ARG A 175 21.79 4.42 -20.50
N ARG A 176 21.61 5.27 -19.50
CA ARG A 176 22.69 5.72 -18.61
C ARG A 176 23.34 4.57 -17.86
N GLY A 177 22.52 3.61 -17.39
CA GLY A 177 23.04 2.41 -16.74
C GLY A 177 23.93 1.60 -17.66
N ASN A 178 23.53 1.40 -18.92
CA ASN A 178 24.35 0.70 -19.93
C ASN A 178 25.65 1.43 -20.22
N GLU A 179 25.62 2.76 -20.43
CA GLU A 179 26.83 3.58 -20.68
C GLU A 179 27.83 3.46 -19.52
N GLU A 180 27.35 3.46 -18.28
CA GLU A 180 28.20 3.31 -17.10
C GLU A 180 28.80 1.89 -17.02
N VAL A 181 28.03 0.85 -17.33
CA VAL A 181 28.50 -0.54 -17.36
C VAL A 181 29.55 -0.72 -18.47
N GLU A 182 29.38 -0.11 -19.66
CA GLU A 182 30.39 -0.13 -20.73
C GLU A 182 31.69 0.57 -20.30
N ARG A 183 31.58 1.69 -19.54
CA ARG A 183 32.77 2.36 -19.00
C ARG A 183 33.54 1.45 -18.04
N ILE A 184 32.83 0.81 -17.11
CA ILE A 184 33.42 -0.15 -16.15
C ILE A 184 34.08 -1.32 -16.88
N ALA A 185 33.44 -1.83 -17.94
CA ALA A 185 34.00 -2.91 -18.73
C ALA A 185 35.30 -2.48 -19.48
N ASN A 186 35.35 -1.24 -19.96
CA ASN A 186 36.55 -0.67 -20.56
C ASN A 186 37.68 -0.49 -19.55
N ASP A 187 37.41 0.01 -18.35
CA ASP A 187 38.39 0.17 -17.29
C ASP A 187 38.95 -1.19 -16.85
N TYR A 188 38.14 -2.23 -16.81
CA TYR A 188 38.60 -3.60 -16.61
C TYR A 188 39.49 -4.09 -17.78
N GLY A 189 39.07 -3.83 -19.01
CA GLY A 189 39.85 -4.20 -20.21
C GLY A 189 41.23 -3.53 -20.28
N MET A 190 41.35 -2.30 -19.74
CA MET A 190 42.63 -1.59 -19.61
C MET A 190 43.45 -2.04 -18.38
N GLY A 191 42.90 -2.90 -17.52
CA GLY A 191 43.59 -3.40 -16.33
C GLY A 191 43.60 -2.44 -15.14
N PHE A 192 42.75 -1.41 -15.12
CA PHE A 192 42.68 -0.45 -14.02
C PHE A 192 41.96 -1.00 -12.79
N ILE A 193 41.04 -1.95 -12.99
CA ILE A 193 40.24 -2.58 -11.94
C ILE A 193 40.32 -4.09 -12.00
N THR A 194 40.10 -4.75 -10.84
CA THR A 194 40.03 -6.21 -10.74
C THR A 194 38.65 -6.73 -11.17
N ASP A 195 38.55 -8.05 -11.46
CA ASP A 195 37.24 -8.66 -11.81
C ASP A 195 36.20 -8.54 -10.68
N ASN A 196 36.62 -8.66 -9.41
CA ASN A 196 35.74 -8.46 -8.27
C ASN A 196 35.23 -7.02 -8.16
N GLU A 197 36.07 -6.04 -8.42
CA GLU A 197 35.68 -4.62 -8.43
C GLU A 197 34.72 -4.35 -9.58
N ARG A 198 35.01 -4.84 -10.79
CA ARG A 198 34.10 -4.76 -11.92
C ARG A 198 32.74 -5.32 -11.59
N TYR A 199 32.69 -6.54 -11.05
CA TYR A 199 31.45 -7.22 -10.66
C TYR A 199 30.63 -6.38 -9.64
N ASN A 200 31.30 -5.87 -8.60
CA ASN A 200 30.63 -5.06 -7.59
C ASN A 200 30.11 -3.74 -8.16
N GLN A 201 30.89 -3.04 -8.98
CA GLN A 201 30.49 -1.77 -9.59
C GLN A 201 29.31 -1.95 -10.54
N VAL A 202 29.26 -3.03 -11.31
CA VAL A 202 28.13 -3.35 -12.20
C VAL A 202 26.85 -3.58 -11.39
N ILE A 203 26.93 -4.36 -10.31
CA ILE A 203 25.77 -4.60 -9.44
C ILE A 203 25.29 -3.32 -8.77
N ASP A 204 26.20 -2.50 -8.27
CA ASP A 204 25.87 -1.21 -7.65
C ASP A 204 25.20 -0.28 -8.66
N THR A 205 25.70 -0.18 -9.87
CA THR A 205 25.10 0.61 -10.95
C THR A 205 23.65 0.19 -11.20
N TRP A 206 23.40 -1.10 -11.41
CA TRP A 206 22.04 -1.60 -11.66
C TRP A 206 21.12 -1.48 -10.45
N THR A 207 21.66 -1.58 -9.25
CA THR A 207 20.89 -1.35 -8.01
C THR A 207 20.47 0.11 -7.90
N HIS A 208 21.35 1.07 -8.20
CA HIS A 208 21.04 2.48 -8.23
C HIS A 208 19.97 2.80 -9.28
N VAL A 209 20.15 2.32 -10.52
CA VAL A 209 19.17 2.50 -11.61
C VAL A 209 17.79 1.97 -11.22
N ASN A 210 17.72 0.76 -10.62
CA ASN A 210 16.46 0.18 -10.18
C ASN A 210 15.79 0.99 -9.07
N ASN A 211 16.57 1.49 -8.12
CA ASN A 211 16.05 2.33 -7.03
C ASN A 211 15.52 3.68 -7.55
N ASP A 212 16.23 4.31 -8.47
CA ASP A 212 15.83 5.58 -9.04
C ASP A 212 14.60 5.42 -9.94
N LEU A 213 14.54 4.36 -10.75
CA LEU A 213 13.37 4.01 -11.52
C LEU A 213 12.16 3.76 -10.62
N SER A 214 12.34 3.08 -9.48
CA SER A 214 11.28 2.84 -8.51
C SER A 214 10.75 4.14 -7.90
N LYS A 215 11.61 5.12 -7.60
CA LYS A 215 11.20 6.44 -7.09
C LYS A 215 10.40 7.21 -8.14
N VAL A 216 10.89 7.25 -9.38
CA VAL A 216 10.19 7.93 -10.50
C VAL A 216 8.83 7.27 -10.72
N LEU A 217 8.78 5.95 -10.79
CA LEU A 217 7.55 5.18 -10.95
C LEU A 217 6.51 5.51 -9.88
N MET A 218 6.91 5.50 -8.61
CA MET A 218 6.01 5.81 -7.51
C MET A 218 5.48 7.25 -7.58
N LYS A 219 6.30 8.20 -8.03
CA LYS A 219 5.89 9.58 -8.24
C LYS A 219 4.87 9.69 -9.37
N THR A 220 5.16 9.09 -10.52
CA THR A 220 4.27 9.10 -11.71
C THR A 220 2.91 8.47 -11.39
N MET A 221 2.89 7.34 -10.69
CA MET A 221 1.64 6.69 -10.28
C MET A 221 0.85 7.51 -9.26
N LYS A 222 1.53 8.24 -8.37
CA LYS A 222 0.88 9.14 -7.41
C LYS A 222 0.22 10.34 -8.07
N GLU A 223 0.84 10.87 -9.13
CA GLU A 223 0.34 12.02 -9.89
C GLU A 223 -0.75 11.63 -10.89
N ALA A 224 -0.77 10.38 -11.32
CA ALA A 224 -1.78 9.86 -12.24
C ALA A 224 -3.19 9.95 -11.63
N ASP A 225 -4.16 10.41 -12.42
CA ASP A 225 -5.58 10.54 -12.05
C ASP A 225 -5.80 11.27 -10.70
N GLN A 226 -4.98 12.26 -10.39
CA GLN A 226 -5.00 12.96 -9.09
C GLN A 226 -4.82 12.00 -7.89
N GLY A 227 -4.07 10.91 -8.12
CA GLY A 227 -3.84 9.86 -7.14
C GLY A 227 -4.96 8.81 -7.03
N PHE A 228 -5.97 8.81 -7.89
CA PHE A 228 -7.03 7.80 -7.94
C PHE A 228 -6.72 6.60 -8.85
N ASN A 229 -5.46 6.46 -9.29
CA ASN A 229 -5.04 5.24 -9.97
C ASN A 229 -5.28 4.02 -9.07
N ALA A 230 -6.00 3.01 -9.58
CA ALA A 230 -6.43 1.85 -8.79
C ALA A 230 -5.25 1.05 -8.21
N VAL A 231 -4.19 0.87 -8.99
CA VAL A 231 -2.98 0.14 -8.56
C VAL A 231 -2.24 0.92 -7.47
N TYR A 232 -2.14 2.25 -7.62
CA TYR A 232 -1.55 3.11 -6.59
C TYR A 232 -2.35 3.08 -5.30
N MET A 233 -3.69 3.15 -5.37
CA MET A 233 -4.55 3.08 -4.19
C MET A 233 -4.42 1.76 -3.45
N MET A 234 -4.29 0.62 -4.15
CA MET A 234 -4.07 -0.68 -3.52
C MET A 234 -2.76 -0.75 -2.75
N LEU A 235 -1.71 -0.14 -3.30
CA LEU A 235 -0.39 -0.10 -2.66
C LEU A 235 -0.38 0.86 -1.46
N ASP A 236 -0.80 2.12 -1.64
CA ASP A 236 -0.71 3.18 -0.65
C ASP A 236 -1.62 2.92 0.57
N SER A 237 -2.79 2.33 0.33
CA SER A 237 -3.68 1.87 1.41
C SER A 237 -3.06 0.73 2.24
N GLY A 238 -2.09 -0.01 1.70
CA GLY A 238 -1.57 -1.24 2.31
C GLY A 238 -2.54 -2.43 2.22
N ALA A 239 -3.55 -2.35 1.34
CA ALA A 239 -4.50 -3.43 1.12
C ALA A 239 -3.86 -4.62 0.44
N ARG A 240 -3.13 -4.38 -0.65
CA ARG A 240 -2.41 -5.41 -1.43
C ARG A 240 -1.22 -4.80 -2.17
N GLY A 241 -0.23 -5.65 -2.38
CA GLY A 241 0.95 -5.30 -3.15
C GLY A 241 2.07 -4.68 -2.32
N SER A 242 3.25 -4.63 -2.91
CA SER A 242 4.42 -3.93 -2.39
C SER A 242 5.05 -3.10 -3.51
N ALA A 243 5.84 -2.08 -3.15
CA ALA A 243 6.54 -1.25 -4.12
C ALA A 243 7.41 -2.09 -5.07
N GLY A 244 8.08 -3.15 -4.56
CA GLY A 244 8.87 -4.06 -5.39
C GLY A 244 8.04 -4.86 -6.40
N GLN A 245 6.81 -5.25 -6.06
CA GLN A 245 5.93 -5.94 -7.01
C GLN A 245 5.47 -5.02 -8.13
N ILE A 246 5.15 -3.76 -7.81
CA ILE A 246 4.77 -2.76 -8.81
C ILE A 246 5.97 -2.39 -9.69
N SER A 247 7.17 -2.28 -9.11
CA SER A 247 8.40 -2.06 -9.89
C SER A 247 8.64 -3.19 -10.90
N GLN A 248 8.31 -4.44 -10.57
CA GLN A 248 8.40 -5.56 -11.52
C GLN A 248 7.31 -5.52 -12.60
N LEU A 249 6.14 -4.94 -12.30
CA LEU A 249 5.03 -4.83 -13.25
C LEU A 249 5.25 -3.73 -14.30
N SER A 250 5.79 -2.58 -13.89
CA SER A 250 5.86 -1.35 -14.70
C SER A 250 7.26 -0.74 -14.84
N GLY A 251 8.20 -1.09 -13.98
CA GLY A 251 9.58 -0.63 -14.03
C GLY A 251 10.50 -1.65 -14.70
N MET A 252 11.35 -2.29 -13.92
CA MET A 252 12.20 -3.42 -14.32
C MET A 252 12.23 -4.48 -13.23
N ARG A 253 12.44 -5.74 -13.59
CA ARG A 253 12.58 -6.81 -12.60
C ARG A 253 13.92 -6.71 -11.85
N GLY A 254 14.97 -6.26 -12.52
CA GLY A 254 16.28 -5.99 -11.93
C GLY A 254 17.18 -7.21 -11.81
N LEU A 255 18.08 -7.18 -10.85
CA LEU A 255 19.07 -8.23 -10.62
C LEU A 255 18.46 -9.47 -9.98
N MET A 256 18.92 -10.64 -10.43
CA MET A 256 18.48 -11.94 -9.92
C MET A 256 19.62 -12.66 -9.21
N ALA A 257 19.29 -13.35 -8.11
CA ALA A 257 20.25 -14.19 -7.40
C ALA A 257 20.32 -15.60 -8.02
N LYS A 258 21.51 -16.17 -8.09
CA LYS A 258 21.68 -17.59 -8.48
C LYS A 258 21.07 -18.49 -7.39
N PRO A 259 20.43 -19.62 -7.76
CA PRO A 259 19.95 -20.57 -6.77
C PRO A 259 21.13 -21.11 -5.95
N GLN A 260 20.99 -21.07 -4.63
CA GLN A 260 22.00 -21.61 -3.72
C GLN A 260 22.03 -23.13 -3.83
N LYS A 261 23.21 -23.70 -4.08
CA LYS A 261 23.47 -25.12 -3.81
C LYS A 261 23.65 -25.29 -2.31
N ALA A 262 23.10 -26.37 -1.76
CA ALA A 262 23.26 -26.69 -0.36
C ALA A 262 24.75 -26.69 0.04
N GLY A 263 25.15 -25.82 0.99
CA GLY A 263 26.50 -25.69 1.47
C GLY A 263 27.36 -24.56 0.89
N ALA A 264 26.84 -23.73 0.00
CA ALA A 264 27.56 -22.55 -0.50
C ALA A 264 27.26 -21.32 0.36
N GLU A 265 28.29 -20.67 0.88
CA GLU A 265 28.16 -19.38 1.57
C GLU A 265 28.04 -18.26 0.53
N GLY A 266 26.95 -17.49 0.64
CA GLY A 266 26.66 -16.28 -0.14
C GLY A 266 25.87 -16.52 -1.43
N ALA A 267 24.77 -15.81 -1.59
CA ALA A 267 24.00 -15.79 -2.84
C ALA A 267 24.74 -14.94 -3.88
N GLN A 268 25.32 -15.56 -4.89
CA GLN A 268 25.92 -14.83 -6.03
C GLN A 268 24.82 -14.22 -6.89
N ILE A 269 24.91 -12.93 -7.19
CA ILE A 269 23.98 -12.22 -8.06
C ILE A 269 24.40 -12.41 -9.53
N ILE A 270 23.44 -12.50 -10.44
CA ILE A 270 23.68 -12.53 -11.87
C ILE A 270 23.93 -11.09 -12.34
N GLU A 271 25.06 -10.82 -13.02
CA GLU A 271 25.46 -9.47 -13.42
C GLU A 271 24.47 -8.83 -14.39
N ASN A 272 23.90 -9.61 -15.31
CA ASN A 272 22.93 -9.12 -16.27
C ASN A 272 21.56 -8.95 -15.61
N PRO A 273 21.04 -7.69 -15.51
CA PRO A 273 19.72 -7.45 -14.96
C PRO A 273 18.64 -7.83 -15.98
N ILE A 274 17.43 -8.07 -15.49
CA ILE A 274 16.23 -8.17 -16.31
C ILE A 274 15.65 -6.76 -16.43
N LEU A 275 15.81 -6.16 -17.62
CA LEU A 275 15.39 -4.78 -17.91
C LEU A 275 13.89 -4.68 -18.21
N SER A 276 13.29 -5.75 -18.72
CA SER A 276 11.89 -5.81 -19.06
C SER A 276 11.02 -5.88 -17.80
N ASN A 277 9.77 -5.43 -17.95
CA ASN A 277 8.71 -5.59 -16.96
C ASN A 277 7.63 -6.57 -17.47
N PHE A 278 6.71 -6.94 -16.59
CA PHE A 278 5.65 -7.88 -16.97
C PHE A 278 4.64 -7.28 -17.96
N LYS A 279 4.46 -5.95 -17.98
CA LYS A 279 3.54 -5.30 -18.91
C LYS A 279 4.07 -5.29 -20.35
N GLU A 280 5.36 -5.04 -20.52
CA GLU A 280 6.04 -5.05 -21.83
C GLU A 280 6.22 -6.48 -22.37
N GLY A 281 6.29 -7.44 -21.47
CA GLY A 281 6.69 -8.81 -21.77
C GLY A 281 8.20 -9.00 -21.70
N MET A 282 8.64 -10.24 -21.54
CA MET A 282 10.04 -10.60 -21.36
C MET A 282 10.59 -11.29 -22.61
N SER A 283 11.85 -11.05 -22.90
CA SER A 283 12.57 -11.80 -23.94
C SER A 283 12.83 -13.25 -23.51
N VAL A 284 13.10 -14.14 -24.46
CA VAL A 284 13.39 -15.55 -24.20
C VAL A 284 14.58 -15.72 -23.25
N LEU A 285 15.62 -14.88 -23.41
CA LEU A 285 16.81 -14.89 -22.56
C LEU A 285 16.48 -14.48 -21.12
N GLU A 286 15.72 -13.42 -20.93
CA GLU A 286 15.26 -12.95 -19.61
C GLU A 286 14.37 -13.97 -18.91
N LEU A 287 13.45 -14.59 -19.65
CA LEU A 287 12.60 -15.66 -19.12
C LEU A 287 13.45 -16.87 -18.68
N SER A 288 14.47 -17.22 -19.44
CA SER A 288 15.43 -18.28 -19.06
C SER A 288 16.15 -17.97 -17.76
N LEU A 289 16.59 -16.71 -17.57
CA LEU A 289 17.23 -16.26 -16.31
C LEU A 289 16.29 -16.40 -15.11
N ILE A 290 15.01 -16.10 -15.28
CA ILE A 290 14.02 -16.28 -14.22
C ILE A 290 13.86 -17.76 -13.84
N HIS A 291 13.74 -18.63 -14.82
CA HIS A 291 13.61 -20.07 -14.58
C HIS A 291 14.84 -20.68 -13.90
N ILE A 292 16.04 -20.14 -14.16
CA ILE A 292 17.27 -20.56 -13.50
C ILE A 292 17.30 -20.05 -12.05
N SER A 293 16.87 -18.81 -11.81
CA SER A 293 16.94 -18.15 -10.48
C SER A 293 15.81 -18.59 -9.55
N GLU A 294 14.63 -18.81 -10.07
CA GLU A 294 13.44 -19.21 -9.32
C GLU A 294 12.93 -20.58 -9.81
N PRO A 295 13.65 -21.68 -9.53
CA PRO A 295 13.18 -23.01 -9.92
C PRO A 295 11.86 -23.27 -9.20
N THR A 296 10.84 -23.64 -9.98
CA THR A 296 9.54 -24.06 -9.45
C THR A 296 9.79 -25.17 -8.42
N ARG A 297 9.48 -24.91 -7.14
CA ARG A 297 9.42 -25.97 -6.15
C ARG A 297 8.38 -26.98 -6.61
N ARG A 298 8.82 -28.14 -7.09
CA ARG A 298 7.92 -29.29 -7.19
C ARG A 298 7.42 -29.55 -5.77
N SER A 299 6.18 -29.20 -5.48
CA SER A 299 5.47 -29.76 -4.35
C SER A 299 5.35 -31.24 -4.62
N TYR A 300 6.14 -32.05 -3.93
CA TYR A 300 5.84 -33.46 -3.81
C TYR A 300 4.52 -33.53 -3.03
N ILE A 301 3.43 -33.75 -3.76
CA ILE A 301 2.21 -34.27 -3.16
C ILE A 301 2.53 -35.72 -2.87
N SER A 302 2.84 -36.01 -1.62
CA SER A 302 2.87 -37.36 -1.07
C SER A 302 1.51 -37.67 -0.49
#